data_71fe77f1cf7e5585659fbc0f7f47a4e0
#
_entry.id   71fe77f1cf7e5585659fbc0f7f47a4e0
#
_cell.length_a   1.000
_cell.length_b   1.000
_cell.length_c   1.000
_cell.angle_alpha   90.00
_cell.angle_beta   90.00
_cell.angle_gamma   90.00
#
_symmetry.space_group_name_H-M   'P 1'
#
loop_
_entity.id
_entity.type
_entity.pdbx_description
1 polymer ?
#
loop_
_entity_poly.entity_id
_entity_poly.type
_entity_poly.pdbx_seq_one_letter_code
_entity_poly.pdbx_strand_id
1 'polypeptide(L)'
;FDSLSSGMKRRVLLAQALVTRPDVLLLDEPTNHLDLDSIRWLEEFLFREGLTLVFVTHDRAFLQRLANRIVEVDRARLFDWTCDYKTFLVRKEAALEAEAKQEALFDKRLAAEEVWVRTGIKARRTRNEGRVRALKALREERSRRRTAAGSVKMQIQEAQRSGHLV
;
A
#
# COMPACT_ATOMS: atom_id res chain seq x y z
N PHE A 1 23.61 4.60 -28.27
CA PHE A 1 22.66 4.33 -27.19
C PHE A 1 21.36 3.74 -27.72
N ASP A 2 20.86 4.21 -28.85
CA ASP A 2 19.54 3.79 -29.40
C ASP A 2 19.51 2.35 -29.92
N SER A 3 20.67 1.77 -30.27
CA SER A 3 20.82 0.37 -30.68
C SER A 3 20.85 -0.64 -29.54
N LEU A 4 20.90 -0.18 -28.27
CA LEU A 4 20.95 -1.06 -27.11
C LEU A 4 19.55 -1.58 -26.73
N SER A 5 19.51 -2.84 -26.24
CA SER A 5 18.29 -3.38 -25.63
C SER A 5 17.86 -2.56 -24.39
N SER A 6 16.58 -2.65 -23.99
CA SER A 6 16.07 -1.94 -22.82
C SER A 6 16.85 -2.25 -21.54
N GLY A 7 17.22 -3.52 -21.34
CA GLY A 7 18.05 -3.95 -20.22
C GLY A 7 19.46 -3.37 -20.26
N MET A 8 20.09 -3.33 -21.43
CA MET A 8 21.42 -2.73 -21.58
C MET A 8 21.39 -1.22 -21.36
N LYS A 9 20.37 -0.50 -21.85
CA LYS A 9 20.17 0.92 -21.58
C LYS A 9 20.11 1.18 -20.07
N ARG A 10 19.36 0.39 -19.31
CA ARG A 10 19.26 0.53 -17.85
C ARG A 10 20.57 0.27 -17.13
N ARG A 11 21.34 -0.76 -17.56
CA ARG A 11 22.67 -1.02 -16.99
C ARG A 11 23.63 0.16 -17.24
N VAL A 12 23.58 0.77 -18.42
CA VAL A 12 24.40 1.97 -18.73
C VAL A 12 23.98 3.15 -17.86
N LEU A 13 22.69 3.42 -17.72
CA LEU A 13 22.19 4.50 -16.86
C LEU A 13 22.56 4.28 -15.38
N LEU A 14 22.46 3.05 -14.91
CA LEU A 14 22.89 2.70 -13.55
C LEU A 14 24.39 2.91 -13.37
N ALA A 15 25.20 2.42 -14.32
CA ALA A 15 26.65 2.64 -14.29
C ALA A 15 27.00 4.13 -14.30
N GLN A 16 26.31 4.92 -15.09
CA GLN A 16 26.48 6.39 -15.12
C GLN A 16 26.17 7.04 -13.77
N ALA A 17 25.07 6.63 -13.12
CA ALA A 17 24.71 7.12 -11.80
C ALA A 17 25.76 6.75 -10.73
N LEU A 18 26.31 5.54 -10.81
CA LEU A 18 27.27 5.02 -9.84
C LEU A 18 28.69 5.60 -9.99
N VAL A 19 29.10 5.92 -11.22
CA VAL A 19 30.43 6.55 -11.46
C VAL A 19 30.58 7.87 -10.72
N THR A 20 29.47 8.59 -10.49
CA THR A 20 29.47 9.86 -9.75
C THR A 20 29.65 9.68 -8.24
N ARG A 21 29.64 8.45 -7.71
CA ARG A 21 29.72 8.11 -6.29
C ARG A 21 28.74 8.92 -5.43
N PRO A 22 27.44 8.80 -5.68
CA PRO A 22 26.44 9.59 -4.96
C PRO A 22 26.32 9.14 -3.50
N ASP A 23 26.04 10.07 -2.58
CA ASP A 23 25.72 9.76 -1.18
C ASP A 23 24.37 9.03 -1.05
N VAL A 24 23.43 9.33 -1.94
CA VAL A 24 22.10 8.72 -2.00
C VAL A 24 21.77 8.34 -3.45
N LEU A 25 21.40 7.09 -3.65
CA LEU A 25 20.95 6.57 -4.94
C LEU A 25 19.43 6.36 -4.95
N LEU A 26 18.76 7.00 -5.89
CA LEU A 26 17.30 6.86 -6.10
C LEU A 26 17.05 5.92 -7.27
N LEU A 27 16.27 4.86 -7.05
CA LEU A 27 15.94 3.87 -8.06
C LEU A 27 14.42 3.71 -8.19
N ASP A 28 13.94 3.81 -9.42
CA ASP A 28 12.54 3.55 -9.74
C ASP A 28 12.43 2.27 -10.56
N GLU A 29 11.76 1.26 -9.97
CA GLU A 29 11.56 -0.08 -10.53
C GLU A 29 12.87 -0.67 -11.14
N PRO A 30 13.95 -0.81 -10.34
CA PRO A 30 15.27 -1.15 -10.88
C PRO A 30 15.35 -2.56 -11.48
N THR A 31 14.46 -3.46 -11.10
CA THR A 31 14.41 -4.86 -11.57
C THR A 31 13.62 -5.04 -12.87
N ASN A 32 12.82 -4.03 -13.27
CA ASN A 32 12.01 -4.13 -14.48
C ASN A 32 12.85 -4.33 -15.75
N HIS A 33 12.45 -5.29 -16.58
CA HIS A 33 13.11 -5.65 -17.85
C HIS A 33 14.55 -6.18 -17.71
N LEU A 34 14.97 -6.55 -16.52
CA LEU A 34 16.22 -7.27 -16.30
C LEU A 34 15.97 -8.79 -16.30
N ASP A 35 16.93 -9.54 -16.79
CA ASP A 35 16.99 -10.97 -16.60
C ASP A 35 17.40 -11.32 -15.15
N LEU A 36 17.14 -12.55 -14.74
CA LEU A 36 17.38 -13.00 -13.38
C LEU A 36 18.83 -12.83 -12.92
N ASP A 37 19.77 -13.09 -13.82
CA ASP A 37 21.21 -12.97 -13.53
C ASP A 37 21.61 -11.51 -13.32
N SER A 38 21.01 -10.60 -14.10
CA SER A 38 21.19 -9.15 -13.93
C SER A 38 20.61 -8.63 -12.62
N ILE A 39 19.45 -9.15 -12.20
CA ILE A 39 18.84 -8.78 -10.92
C ILE A 39 19.75 -9.23 -9.78
N ARG A 40 20.23 -10.47 -9.80
CA ARG A 40 21.15 -10.99 -8.78
C ARG A 40 22.45 -10.19 -8.71
N TRP A 41 23.02 -9.87 -9.87
CA TRP A 41 24.21 -9.04 -9.94
C TRP A 41 23.94 -7.65 -9.33
N LEU A 42 22.81 -7.02 -9.66
CA LEU A 42 22.43 -5.73 -9.14
C LEU A 42 22.27 -5.75 -7.62
N GLU A 43 21.56 -6.75 -7.08
CA GLU A 43 21.38 -6.93 -5.65
C GLU A 43 22.72 -7.05 -4.92
N GLU A 44 23.60 -7.93 -5.40
CA GLU A 44 24.93 -8.15 -4.82
C GLU A 44 25.80 -6.89 -4.90
N PHE A 45 25.73 -6.18 -6.02
CA PHE A 45 26.44 -4.94 -6.22
C PHE A 45 25.96 -3.86 -5.21
N LEU A 46 24.67 -3.60 -5.14
CA LEU A 46 24.10 -2.58 -4.24
C LEU A 46 24.36 -2.92 -2.78
N PHE A 47 24.28 -4.19 -2.40
CA PHE A 47 24.57 -4.63 -1.04
C PHE A 47 26.04 -4.42 -0.67
N ARG A 48 26.96 -4.72 -1.58
CA ARG A 48 28.42 -4.60 -1.35
C ARG A 48 28.89 -3.16 -1.25
N GLU A 49 28.32 -2.25 -2.07
CA GLU A 49 28.75 -0.85 -2.10
C GLU A 49 28.30 -0.07 -0.84
N GLY A 50 27.33 -0.56 -0.08
CA GLY A 50 26.90 0.06 1.18
C GLY A 50 26.31 1.45 1.01
N LEU A 51 25.77 1.76 -0.17
CA LEU A 51 25.20 3.06 -0.49
C LEU A 51 23.86 3.28 0.25
N THR A 52 23.55 4.55 0.52
CA THR A 52 22.19 4.90 0.94
C THR A 52 21.25 4.79 -0.25
N LEU A 53 20.32 3.84 -0.18
CA LEU A 53 19.40 3.55 -1.27
C LEU A 53 17.98 3.99 -0.91
N VAL A 54 17.32 4.66 -1.84
CA VAL A 54 15.86 4.83 -1.81
C VAL A 54 15.32 4.27 -3.12
N PHE A 55 14.43 3.29 -3.02
CA PHE A 55 13.90 2.65 -4.22
C PHE A 55 12.41 2.34 -4.12
N VAL A 56 11.76 2.33 -5.27
CA VAL A 56 10.37 1.87 -5.44
C VAL A 56 10.41 0.63 -6.28
N THR A 57 9.75 -0.45 -5.85
CA THR A 57 9.67 -1.68 -6.62
C THR A 57 8.47 -2.53 -6.21
N HIS A 58 8.01 -3.35 -7.14
CA HIS A 58 7.03 -4.42 -6.90
C HIS A 58 7.70 -5.79 -6.68
N ASP A 59 9.02 -5.87 -6.83
CA ASP A 59 9.78 -7.10 -6.61
C ASP A 59 9.99 -7.37 -5.12
N ARG A 60 9.25 -8.37 -4.62
CA ARG A 60 9.31 -8.76 -3.21
C ARG A 60 10.65 -9.37 -2.80
N ALA A 61 11.32 -10.05 -3.71
CA ALA A 61 12.62 -10.66 -3.42
C ALA A 61 13.67 -9.56 -3.24
N PHE A 62 13.66 -8.57 -4.13
CA PHE A 62 14.50 -7.38 -4.05
C PHE A 62 14.27 -6.60 -2.74
N LEU A 63 12.99 -6.39 -2.36
CA LEU A 63 12.64 -5.77 -1.07
C LEU A 63 13.18 -6.55 0.12
N GLN A 64 13.00 -7.87 0.13
CA GLN A 64 13.46 -8.73 1.24
C GLN A 64 14.97 -8.70 1.44
N ARG A 65 15.71 -8.53 0.36
CA ARG A 65 17.17 -8.60 0.39
C ARG A 65 17.82 -7.25 0.76
N LEU A 66 17.26 -6.14 0.32
CA LEU A 66 17.89 -4.83 0.43
C LEU A 66 17.22 -3.87 1.41
N ALA A 67 15.90 -3.99 1.61
CA ALA A 67 15.18 -3.03 2.44
C ALA A 67 15.36 -3.32 3.94
N ASN A 68 15.88 -2.34 4.66
CA ASN A 68 15.95 -2.31 6.13
C ASN A 68 14.98 -1.28 6.74
N ARG A 69 14.36 -0.47 5.91
CA ARG A 69 13.36 0.53 6.28
C ARG A 69 12.36 0.67 5.14
N ILE A 70 11.08 0.74 5.46
CA ILE A 70 10.01 0.85 4.48
C ILE A 70 9.20 2.11 4.77
N VAL A 71 9.01 2.92 3.75
CA VAL A 71 8.14 4.09 3.80
C VAL A 71 6.90 3.80 2.97
N GLU A 72 5.78 3.69 3.62
CA GLU A 72 4.48 3.48 2.98
C GLU A 72 3.77 4.82 2.79
N VAL A 73 3.23 5.04 1.59
CA VAL A 73 2.37 6.18 1.29
C VAL A 73 0.92 5.70 1.26
N ASP A 74 0.12 6.08 2.24
CA ASP A 74 -1.31 5.79 2.27
C ASP A 74 -2.10 7.08 2.50
N ARG A 75 -3.03 7.42 1.60
CA ARG A 75 -3.90 8.62 1.66
C ARG A 75 -3.14 9.92 1.96
N ALA A 76 -2.09 10.19 1.19
CA ALA A 76 -1.20 11.34 1.35
C ALA A 76 -0.54 11.45 2.74
N ARG A 77 -0.45 10.35 3.48
CA ARG A 77 0.33 10.23 4.71
C ARG A 77 1.47 9.26 4.51
N LEU A 78 2.58 9.56 5.15
CA LEU A 78 3.75 8.70 5.17
C LEU A 78 3.75 7.90 6.48
N PHE A 79 3.90 6.58 6.35
CA PHE A 79 4.11 5.68 7.46
C PHE A 79 5.51 5.11 7.36
N ASP A 80 6.28 5.27 8.41
CA ASP A 80 7.67 4.86 8.49
C ASP A 80 7.79 3.58 9.32
N TRP A 81 8.31 2.53 8.69
CA TRP A 81 8.51 1.21 9.27
C TRP A 81 10.01 0.91 9.30
N THR A 82 10.67 1.16 10.43
CA THR A 82 12.08 0.82 10.62
C THR A 82 12.20 -0.69 10.90
N CYS A 83 12.04 -1.49 9.86
CA CYS A 83 12.15 -2.94 9.91
C CYS A 83 12.35 -3.52 8.50
N ASP A 84 12.74 -4.80 8.43
CA ASP A 84 12.78 -5.55 7.19
C ASP A 84 11.38 -5.82 6.59
N TYR A 85 11.33 -6.25 5.34
CA TYR A 85 10.08 -6.48 4.61
C TYR A 85 9.20 -7.57 5.23
N LYS A 86 9.78 -8.62 5.81
CA LYS A 86 9.01 -9.70 6.48
C LYS A 86 8.31 -9.19 7.72
N THR A 87 9.05 -8.48 8.56
CA THR A 87 8.52 -7.85 9.78
C THR A 87 7.47 -6.79 9.44
N PHE A 88 7.68 -6.00 8.36
CA PHE A 88 6.70 -5.05 7.86
C PHE A 88 5.37 -5.73 7.53
N LEU A 89 5.38 -6.84 6.78
CA LEU A 89 4.15 -7.56 6.42
C LEU A 89 3.36 -7.98 7.65
N VAL A 90 4.02 -8.57 8.64
CA VAL A 90 3.39 -9.02 9.89
C VAL A 90 2.78 -7.84 10.67
N ARG A 91 3.56 -6.75 10.82
CA ARG A 91 3.09 -5.56 11.53
C ARG A 91 1.94 -4.86 10.81
N LYS A 92 1.99 -4.81 9.48
CA LYS A 92 0.93 -4.24 8.67
C LYS A 92 -0.36 -5.04 8.78
N GLU A 93 -0.29 -6.36 8.72
CA GLU A 93 -1.45 -7.23 8.90
C GLU A 93 -2.09 -7.03 10.29
N ALA A 94 -1.28 -7.04 11.34
CA ALA A 94 -1.75 -6.76 12.70
C ALA A 94 -2.38 -5.37 12.84
N ALA A 95 -1.80 -4.34 12.20
CA ALA A 95 -2.35 -2.99 12.20
C ALA A 95 -3.70 -2.92 11.48
N LEU A 96 -3.83 -3.60 10.33
CA LEU A 96 -5.10 -3.68 9.57
C LEU A 96 -6.18 -4.43 10.35
N GLU A 97 -5.83 -5.52 11.04
CA GLU A 97 -6.77 -6.23 11.91
C GLU A 97 -7.24 -5.37 13.09
N ALA A 98 -6.31 -4.62 13.71
CA ALA A 98 -6.65 -3.70 14.80
C ALA A 98 -7.58 -2.58 14.32
N GLU A 99 -7.30 -2.00 13.13
CA GLU A 99 -8.15 -1.00 12.50
C GLU A 99 -9.54 -1.57 12.23
N ALA A 100 -9.64 -2.75 11.64
CA ALA A 100 -10.91 -3.42 11.35
C ALA A 100 -11.74 -3.70 12.62
N LYS A 101 -11.09 -4.13 13.71
CA LYS A 101 -11.76 -4.32 15.01
C LYS A 101 -12.29 -3.01 15.57
N GLN A 102 -11.50 -1.92 15.49
CA GLN A 102 -11.94 -0.59 15.92
C GLN A 102 -13.10 -0.06 15.07
N GLU A 103 -13.06 -0.28 13.75
CA GLU A 103 -14.14 0.10 12.85
C GLU A 103 -15.44 -0.66 13.18
N ALA A 104 -15.36 -1.96 13.41
CA ALA A 104 -16.51 -2.76 13.78
C ALA A 104 -17.14 -2.33 15.12
N LEU A 105 -16.32 -2.00 16.12
CA LEU A 105 -16.79 -1.46 17.40
C LEU A 105 -17.44 -0.09 17.23
N PHE A 106 -16.86 0.76 16.40
CA PHE A 106 -17.43 2.08 16.10
C PHE A 106 -18.78 1.96 15.37
N ASP A 107 -18.86 1.09 14.34
CA ASP A 107 -20.11 0.88 13.60
C ASP A 107 -21.21 0.29 14.51
N LYS A 108 -20.84 -0.62 15.41
CA LYS A 108 -21.77 -1.14 16.43
C LYS A 108 -22.30 -0.03 17.36
N ARG A 109 -21.40 0.87 17.80
CA ARG A 109 -21.79 2.04 18.60
C ARG A 109 -22.69 2.99 17.81
N LEU A 110 -22.34 3.31 16.58
CA LEU A 110 -23.13 4.16 15.70
C LEU A 110 -24.55 3.60 15.50
N ALA A 111 -24.64 2.30 15.18
CA ALA A 111 -25.92 1.63 15.01
C ALA A 111 -26.79 1.67 16.28
N ALA A 112 -26.20 1.47 17.46
CA ALA A 112 -26.91 1.58 18.74
C ALA A 112 -27.46 3.00 18.98
N GLU A 113 -26.67 4.04 18.68
CA GLU A 113 -27.13 5.44 18.80
C GLU A 113 -28.21 5.76 17.76
N GLU A 114 -28.14 5.22 16.56
CA GLU A 114 -29.19 5.39 15.55
C GLU A 114 -30.51 4.76 15.95
N VAL A 115 -30.50 3.54 16.50
CA VAL A 115 -31.68 2.86 17.04
C VAL A 115 -32.27 3.70 18.17
N TRP A 116 -31.44 4.17 19.11
CA TRP A 116 -31.89 4.96 20.23
C TRP A 116 -32.55 6.28 19.79
N VAL A 117 -31.99 7.02 18.83
CA VAL A 117 -32.57 8.25 18.28
C VAL A 117 -33.94 7.97 17.66
N ARG A 118 -34.08 6.83 16.96
CA ARG A 118 -35.34 6.42 16.31
C ARG A 118 -36.44 6.06 17.30
N THR A 119 -36.09 5.41 18.41
CA THR A 119 -37.04 4.90 19.41
C THR A 119 -37.30 5.92 20.56
N GLY A 120 -36.32 6.75 20.88
CA GLY A 120 -36.31 7.61 22.07
C GLY A 120 -36.92 9.01 21.93
N ILE A 121 -37.41 9.43 20.75
CA ILE A 121 -37.83 10.80 20.45
C ILE A 121 -39.15 11.18 21.14
N LYS A 122 -39.95 10.25 21.67
CA LYS A 122 -41.28 10.55 22.19
C LYS A 122 -41.35 11.22 23.58
N ALA A 123 -40.24 11.29 24.34
CA ALA A 123 -40.38 11.60 25.77
C ALA A 123 -39.65 12.84 26.36
N ARG A 124 -38.64 13.49 25.75
CA ARG A 124 -38.02 14.73 26.32
C ARG A 124 -37.20 15.50 25.27
N ARG A 125 -37.72 16.61 24.76
CA ARG A 125 -37.11 17.43 23.68
C ARG A 125 -35.71 17.95 23.99
N THR A 126 -35.46 18.52 25.16
CA THR A 126 -34.20 19.23 25.48
C THR A 126 -33.00 18.35 25.75
N ARG A 127 -33.20 17.13 26.28
CA ARG A 127 -32.10 16.17 26.55
C ARG A 127 -31.62 15.44 25.29
N ASN A 128 -32.39 15.53 24.21
CA ASN A 128 -32.12 14.81 22.95
C ASN A 128 -31.26 15.60 21.97
N GLU A 129 -31.19 16.93 22.05
CA GLU A 129 -30.39 17.74 21.11
C GLU A 129 -28.89 17.48 21.20
N GLY A 130 -28.36 17.24 22.39
CA GLY A 130 -26.98 16.89 22.61
C GLY A 130 -26.60 15.52 21.94
N ARG A 131 -27.50 14.54 22.08
CA ARG A 131 -27.30 13.22 21.50
C ARG A 131 -27.47 13.22 19.98
N VAL A 132 -28.39 14.00 19.44
CA VAL A 132 -28.54 14.20 17.99
C VAL A 132 -27.30 14.86 17.40
N ARG A 133 -26.70 15.86 18.10
CA ARG A 133 -25.43 16.46 17.70
C ARG A 133 -24.28 15.43 17.73
N ALA A 134 -24.22 14.63 18.79
CA ALA A 134 -23.22 13.55 18.87
C ALA A 134 -23.38 12.51 17.76
N LEU A 135 -24.60 12.12 17.40
CA LEU A 135 -24.85 11.22 16.28
C LEU A 135 -24.42 11.80 14.93
N LYS A 136 -24.67 13.12 14.71
CA LYS A 136 -24.17 13.79 13.50
C LYS A 136 -22.65 13.76 13.43
N ALA A 137 -21.96 14.05 14.54
CA ALA A 137 -20.51 13.99 14.61
C ALA A 137 -19.98 12.58 14.33
N LEU A 138 -20.61 11.53 14.87
CA LEU A 138 -20.25 10.13 14.58
C LEU A 138 -20.44 9.78 13.09
N ARG A 139 -21.51 10.27 12.44
CA ARG A 139 -21.73 10.06 11.01
C ARG A 139 -20.68 10.76 10.14
N GLU A 140 -20.30 11.97 10.49
CA GLU A 140 -19.22 12.71 9.83
C GLU A 140 -17.88 11.99 10.02
N GLU A 141 -17.60 11.50 11.23
CA GLU A 141 -16.42 10.70 11.50
C GLU A 141 -16.41 9.42 10.67
N ARG A 142 -17.52 8.70 10.56
CA ARG A 142 -17.65 7.52 9.71
C ARG A 142 -17.36 7.82 8.24
N SER A 143 -17.87 8.95 7.72
CA SER A 143 -17.65 9.33 6.32
C SER A 143 -16.18 9.62 5.99
N ARG A 144 -15.37 10.00 7.00
CA ARG A 144 -13.93 10.24 6.87
C ARG A 144 -13.08 8.97 7.06
N ARG A 145 -13.68 7.88 7.56
CA ARG A 145 -12.99 6.63 7.81
C ARG A 145 -12.73 5.87 6.51
N ARG A 146 -11.79 4.94 6.59
CA ARG A 146 -11.43 4.05 5.48
C ARG A 146 -12.64 3.19 5.09
N THR A 147 -13.14 3.38 3.89
CA THR A 147 -13.95 2.36 3.22
C THR A 147 -12.97 1.28 2.79
N ALA A 148 -13.12 0.07 3.30
CA ALA A 148 -12.36 -1.08 2.80
C ALA A 148 -12.54 -1.10 1.28
N ALA A 149 -11.44 -1.03 0.53
CA ALA A 149 -11.48 -1.18 -0.91
C ALA A 149 -12.13 -2.54 -1.17
N GLY A 150 -13.33 -2.52 -1.73
CA GLY A 150 -14.05 -3.73 -2.05
C GLY A 150 -13.15 -4.61 -2.91
N SER A 151 -13.02 -5.89 -2.57
CA SER A 151 -12.34 -6.84 -3.43
C SER A 151 -13.09 -6.88 -4.74
N VAL A 152 -12.51 -6.33 -5.81
CA VAL A 152 -13.02 -6.49 -7.16
C VAL A 152 -12.86 -7.96 -7.50
N LYS A 153 -13.95 -8.73 -7.43
CA LYS A 153 -14.00 -10.06 -8.01
C LYS A 153 -14.01 -9.88 -9.52
N MET A 154 -12.83 -9.85 -10.14
CA MET A 154 -12.70 -10.01 -11.58
C MET A 154 -13.13 -11.45 -11.90
N GLN A 155 -14.33 -11.61 -12.42
CA GLN A 155 -14.68 -12.81 -13.17
C GLN A 155 -14.09 -12.62 -14.58
N ILE A 156 -12.97 -13.27 -14.82
CA ILE A 156 -12.43 -13.43 -16.17
C ILE A 156 -13.37 -14.43 -16.85
N GLN A 157 -14.31 -13.93 -17.67
CA GLN A 157 -14.99 -14.77 -18.63
C GLN A 157 -13.98 -15.14 -19.69
N GLU A 158 -13.53 -16.40 -19.70
CA GLU A 158 -12.83 -16.93 -20.86
C GLU A 158 -13.76 -16.81 -22.07
N ALA A 159 -13.39 -15.95 -23.01
CA ALA A 159 -14.06 -15.88 -24.30
C ALA A 159 -13.91 -17.25 -24.96
N GLN A 160 -15.04 -17.93 -25.18
CA GLN A 160 -15.07 -19.14 -25.97
C GLN A 160 -14.45 -18.84 -27.34
N ARG A 161 -13.33 -19.50 -27.64
CA ARG A 161 -12.79 -19.53 -29.00
C ARG A 161 -13.86 -20.11 -29.90
N SER A 162 -14.50 -19.29 -30.72
CA SER A 162 -15.31 -19.77 -31.83
C SER A 162 -14.35 -20.43 -32.81
N GLY A 163 -14.34 -21.75 -32.80
CA GLY A 163 -13.67 -22.55 -33.80
C GLY A 163 -14.45 -22.49 -35.12
N HIS A 164 -13.72 -22.78 -36.16
CA HIS A 164 -14.06 -23.05 -37.55
C HIS A 164 -14.01 -21.84 -38.48
N LEU A 165 -12.85 -21.76 -39.12
CA LEU A 165 -12.76 -21.34 -40.49
C LEU A 165 -12.45 -22.58 -41.33
N VAL A 166 -13.35 -22.89 -42.24
CA VAL A 166 -13.17 -23.84 -43.34
C VAL A 166 -12.18 -23.25 -44.33
#